data_e722ba9bd1db7a951ce12b7e75c33afa
#
_entry.id   e722ba9bd1db7a951ce12b7e75c33afa
#
_cell.length_a   1.000
_cell.length_b   1.000
_cell.length_c   1.000
_cell.angle_alpha   90.00
_cell.angle_beta   90.00
_cell.angle_gamma   90.00
#
_symmetry.space_group_name_H-M   'P 1'
#
loop_
_entity.id
_entity.type
_entity.pdbx_description
1 polymer ?
#
loop_
_entity_poly.entity_id
_entity_poly.type
_entity_poly.pdbx_seq_one_letter_code
_entity_poly.pdbx_strand_id
1 'polypeptide(L)'
;INSQIFSRSGGYMGIAFAIPIADAMRVSEQLRTNGRVIRGRIGVQIAPVTKEVAESIGLGKPTGALVQNAEAGGPADKAGIEAGDIITKVDGKVVEKSGDLPRLIGNTKPGTKTTLQVFRRGTNKDITVTVAEFEADKPLRRASDPGTPPAPKGALGLPVTDLNDAQKREMRLRGGVRVEAVDGAAARAGLREGDVILSMDNTEIVDVKQFNQLAQKAEKAKAVSVLVRRGEAVNYLVIKPAR
;
A
#
# COMPACT_ATOMS: atom_id res chain seq x y z
N ILE A 1 -23.58 -8.90 18.53
CA ILE A 1 -24.38 -7.68 18.76
C ILE A 1 -24.70 -7.08 17.40
N ASN A 2 -26.00 -6.95 17.07
CA ASN A 2 -26.40 -6.27 15.84
C ASN A 2 -26.03 -4.78 15.94
N SER A 3 -25.39 -4.23 14.90
CA SER A 3 -24.87 -2.87 14.92
C SER A 3 -25.61 -1.93 13.98
N GLN A 4 -25.90 -2.37 12.77
CA GLN A 4 -26.58 -1.55 11.76
C GLN A 4 -27.11 -2.39 10.60
N ILE A 5 -28.02 -1.81 9.83
CA ILE A 5 -28.50 -2.37 8.56
C ILE A 5 -28.06 -1.48 7.41
N PHE A 6 -27.88 -2.08 6.22
CA PHE A 6 -27.77 -1.31 5.00
C PHE A 6 -29.18 -0.92 4.54
N SER A 7 -29.43 0.39 4.44
CA SER A 7 -30.74 0.89 4.02
C SER A 7 -30.60 2.21 3.24
N ARG A 8 -31.39 2.36 2.18
CA ARG A 8 -31.55 3.63 1.41
C ARG A 8 -32.79 4.40 1.83
N SER A 9 -33.77 3.73 2.41
CA SER A 9 -35.10 4.28 2.73
C SER A 9 -35.54 4.06 4.19
N GLY A 10 -34.62 3.60 5.07
CA GLY A 10 -34.91 3.27 6.45
C GLY A 10 -35.42 1.84 6.70
N GLY A 11 -35.88 1.12 5.66
CA GLY A 11 -36.32 -0.26 5.73
C GLY A 11 -35.19 -1.27 5.58
N TYR A 12 -35.39 -2.51 6.07
CA TYR A 12 -34.43 -3.59 5.93
C TYR A 12 -34.34 -4.06 4.48
N MET A 13 -33.11 -4.06 3.91
CA MET A 13 -32.83 -4.43 2.52
C MET A 13 -32.04 -5.75 2.39
N GLY A 14 -32.16 -6.65 3.37
CA GLY A 14 -31.51 -7.97 3.32
C GLY A 14 -30.08 -7.99 3.83
N ILE A 15 -29.48 -6.86 4.20
CA ILE A 15 -28.10 -6.78 4.72
C ILE A 15 -28.12 -6.16 6.11
N ALA A 16 -27.56 -6.89 7.08
CA ALA A 16 -27.33 -6.43 8.45
C ALA A 16 -25.90 -6.73 8.86
N PHE A 17 -25.35 -5.88 9.70
CA PHE A 17 -24.00 -6.03 10.26
C PHE A 17 -24.10 -6.34 11.75
N ALA A 18 -23.23 -7.23 12.20
CA ALA A 18 -23.12 -7.60 13.59
C ALA A 18 -21.66 -7.59 14.06
N ILE A 19 -21.45 -7.18 15.30
CA ILE A 19 -20.16 -7.28 15.98
C ILE A 19 -20.06 -8.67 16.61
N PRO A 20 -19.00 -9.46 16.36
CA PRO A 20 -18.76 -10.73 17.02
C PRO A 20 -18.76 -10.56 18.55
N ILE A 21 -19.36 -11.52 19.26
CA ILE A 21 -19.49 -11.43 20.72
C ILE A 21 -18.11 -11.36 21.42
N ALA A 22 -17.12 -12.08 20.91
CA ALA A 22 -15.77 -12.05 21.46
C ALA A 22 -15.14 -10.64 21.41
N ASP A 23 -15.38 -9.88 20.33
CA ASP A 23 -14.92 -8.49 20.22
C ASP A 23 -15.69 -7.57 21.17
N ALA A 24 -17.00 -7.75 21.30
CA ALA A 24 -17.81 -6.99 22.21
C ALA A 24 -17.41 -7.22 23.69
N MET A 25 -17.17 -8.47 24.07
CA MET A 25 -16.72 -8.81 25.43
C MET A 25 -15.37 -8.18 25.75
N ARG A 26 -14.40 -8.23 24.81
CA ARG A 26 -13.10 -7.61 24.99
C ARG A 26 -13.18 -6.09 25.15
N VAL A 27 -14.02 -5.43 24.34
CA VAL A 27 -14.25 -3.99 24.45
C VAL A 27 -14.90 -3.65 25.78
N SER A 28 -15.92 -4.41 26.20
CA SER A 28 -16.59 -4.24 27.50
C SER A 28 -15.60 -4.36 28.64
N GLU A 29 -14.73 -5.36 28.63
CA GLU A 29 -13.72 -5.55 29.67
C GLU A 29 -12.73 -4.37 29.72
N GLN A 30 -12.26 -3.86 28.57
CA GLN A 30 -11.40 -2.68 28.53
C GLN A 30 -12.08 -1.43 29.08
N LEU A 31 -13.36 -1.22 28.73
CA LEU A 31 -14.14 -0.10 29.26
C LEU A 31 -14.33 -0.20 30.78
N ARG A 32 -14.62 -1.42 31.29
CA ARG A 32 -14.77 -1.66 32.72
C ARG A 32 -13.49 -1.43 33.50
N THR A 33 -12.32 -1.86 32.93
CA THR A 33 -11.04 -1.83 33.64
C THR A 33 -10.32 -0.50 33.48
N ASN A 34 -10.34 0.10 32.27
CA ASN A 34 -9.52 1.27 31.91
C ASN A 34 -10.36 2.52 31.60
N GLY A 35 -11.70 2.43 31.61
CA GLY A 35 -12.60 3.52 31.25
C GLY A 35 -12.57 3.90 29.75
N ARG A 36 -11.68 3.29 28.95
CA ARG A 36 -11.52 3.55 27.52
C ARG A 36 -11.06 2.32 26.77
N VAL A 37 -11.31 2.30 25.44
CA VAL A 37 -10.81 1.25 24.56
C VAL A 37 -9.43 1.65 24.04
N ILE A 38 -8.44 0.83 24.34
CA ILE A 38 -7.06 1.00 23.88
C ILE A 38 -6.86 0.12 22.66
N ARG A 39 -6.44 0.70 21.54
CA ARG A 39 -6.16 -0.02 20.31
C ARG A 39 -4.73 0.21 19.88
N GLY A 40 -4.07 -0.85 19.41
CA GLY A 40 -2.76 -0.76 18.80
C GLY A 40 -2.84 -0.18 17.39
N ARG A 41 -1.80 0.56 16.99
CA ARG A 41 -1.59 1.00 15.60
C ARG A 41 -0.11 0.93 15.24
N ILE A 42 0.16 0.75 13.96
CA ILE A 42 1.52 0.83 13.41
C ILE A 42 1.70 1.99 12.42
N GLY A 43 0.63 2.70 12.07
CA GLY A 43 0.69 3.88 11.21
C GLY A 43 0.93 3.54 9.74
N VAL A 44 0.16 2.60 9.18
CA VAL A 44 0.18 2.26 7.75
C VAL A 44 -1.19 2.47 7.12
N GLN A 45 -1.20 2.94 5.87
CA GLN A 45 -2.36 2.88 4.99
C GLN A 45 -2.23 1.61 4.15
N ILE A 46 -3.30 0.84 4.05
CA ILE A 46 -3.27 -0.47 3.40
C ILE A 46 -4.34 -0.61 2.32
N ALA A 47 -4.07 -1.49 1.37
CA ALA A 47 -5.00 -1.91 0.33
C ALA A 47 -5.02 -3.44 0.19
N PRO A 48 -6.08 -4.01 -0.41
CA PRO A 48 -6.09 -5.42 -0.77
C PRO A 48 -5.08 -5.73 -1.87
N VAL A 49 -4.53 -6.95 -1.85
CA VAL A 49 -3.68 -7.48 -2.91
C VAL A 49 -4.58 -8.19 -3.92
N THR A 50 -4.56 -7.75 -5.19
CA THR A 50 -5.31 -8.42 -6.26
C THR A 50 -4.57 -9.66 -6.77
N LYS A 51 -5.29 -10.57 -7.43
CA LYS A 51 -4.69 -11.79 -8.00
C LYS A 51 -3.62 -11.47 -9.03
N GLU A 52 -3.89 -10.50 -9.90
CA GLU A 52 -2.94 -10.06 -10.94
C GLU A 52 -1.66 -9.51 -10.33
N VAL A 53 -1.77 -8.71 -9.26
CA VAL A 53 -0.62 -8.17 -8.54
C VAL A 53 0.18 -9.31 -7.90
N ALA A 54 -0.48 -10.21 -7.17
CA ALA A 54 0.19 -11.33 -6.49
C ALA A 54 0.97 -12.23 -7.46
N GLU A 55 0.38 -12.53 -8.61
CA GLU A 55 1.02 -13.33 -9.66
C GLU A 55 2.21 -12.59 -10.29
N SER A 56 2.04 -11.30 -10.59
CA SER A 56 3.07 -10.50 -11.28
C SER A 56 4.32 -10.24 -10.44
N ILE A 57 4.18 -10.14 -9.11
CA ILE A 57 5.32 -9.92 -8.20
C ILE A 57 5.90 -11.22 -7.62
N GLY A 58 5.31 -12.38 -7.95
CA GLY A 58 5.77 -13.68 -7.45
C GLY A 58 5.32 -14.03 -6.02
N LEU A 59 4.30 -13.36 -5.48
CA LEU A 59 3.70 -13.69 -4.18
C LEU A 59 2.92 -15.01 -4.23
N GLY A 60 2.42 -15.38 -5.40
CA GLY A 60 1.68 -16.61 -5.67
C GLY A 60 0.19 -16.52 -5.33
N LYS A 61 -0.18 -16.19 -4.11
CA LYS A 61 -1.58 -16.04 -3.67
C LYS A 61 -1.90 -14.59 -3.35
N PRO A 62 -3.14 -14.10 -3.61
CA PRO A 62 -3.56 -12.73 -3.32
C PRO A 62 -3.87 -12.55 -1.82
N THR A 63 -2.88 -12.83 -0.97
CA THR A 63 -2.97 -12.73 0.50
C THR A 63 -2.12 -11.58 1.01
N GLY A 64 -2.44 -11.08 2.20
CA GLY A 64 -1.72 -9.99 2.83
C GLY A 64 -2.40 -8.63 2.70
N ALA A 65 -1.72 -7.64 3.23
CA ALA A 65 -2.10 -6.23 3.16
C ALA A 65 -0.99 -5.43 2.48
N LEU A 66 -1.30 -4.84 1.32
CA LEU A 66 -0.39 -3.95 0.61
C LEU A 66 -0.27 -2.62 1.37
N VAL A 67 0.93 -2.26 1.76
CA VAL A 67 1.24 -0.96 2.37
C VAL A 67 1.29 0.10 1.27
N GLN A 68 0.30 0.99 1.24
CA GLN A 68 0.26 2.12 0.31
C GLN A 68 1.10 3.29 0.82
N ASN A 69 1.12 3.47 2.14
CA ASN A 69 1.90 4.51 2.79
C ASN A 69 2.20 4.12 4.24
N ALA A 70 3.39 4.48 4.73
CA ALA A 70 3.75 4.46 6.14
C ALA A 70 3.81 5.90 6.66
N GLU A 71 3.13 6.15 7.78
CA GLU A 71 3.09 7.48 8.40
C GLU A 71 4.50 7.90 8.82
N ALA A 72 4.93 9.06 8.35
CA ALA A 72 6.25 9.60 8.65
C ALA A 72 6.50 9.76 10.16
N GLY A 73 7.58 9.16 10.66
CA GLY A 73 7.88 9.10 12.08
C GLY A 73 7.00 8.16 12.89
N GLY A 74 6.08 7.45 12.25
CA GLY A 74 5.23 6.43 12.86
C GLY A 74 5.99 5.14 13.20
N PRO A 75 5.33 4.19 13.89
CA PRO A 75 5.96 2.92 14.27
C PRO A 75 6.45 2.10 13.08
N ALA A 76 5.69 2.03 12.00
CA ALA A 76 6.06 1.29 10.78
C ALA A 76 7.25 1.92 10.07
N ASP A 77 7.24 3.25 9.90
CA ASP A 77 8.35 4.00 9.28
C ASP A 77 9.66 3.82 10.06
N LYS A 78 9.60 3.96 11.41
CA LYS A 78 10.75 3.73 12.29
C LYS A 78 11.30 2.30 12.24
N ALA A 79 10.44 1.33 11.98
CA ALA A 79 10.83 -0.07 11.83
C ALA A 79 11.35 -0.41 10.43
N GLY A 80 11.26 0.52 9.45
CA GLY A 80 11.72 0.32 8.10
C GLY A 80 10.70 -0.38 7.19
N ILE A 81 9.40 -0.28 7.49
CA ILE A 81 8.33 -0.66 6.57
C ILE A 81 8.21 0.43 5.51
N GLU A 82 8.20 0.01 4.25
CA GLU A 82 8.14 0.89 3.08
C GLU A 82 6.81 0.75 2.34
N ALA A 83 6.43 1.79 1.63
CA ALA A 83 5.34 1.70 0.67
C ALA A 83 5.68 0.67 -0.42
N GLY A 84 4.73 -0.20 -0.76
CA GLY A 84 4.92 -1.34 -1.65
C GLY A 84 5.21 -2.66 -0.94
N ASP A 85 5.44 -2.67 0.36
CA ASP A 85 5.50 -3.90 1.16
C ASP A 85 4.14 -4.59 1.20
N ILE A 86 4.13 -5.91 1.25
CA ILE A 86 2.92 -6.68 1.52
C ILE A 86 3.10 -7.41 2.85
N ILE A 87 2.32 -7.02 3.86
CA ILE A 87 2.36 -7.67 5.17
C ILE A 87 1.58 -8.98 5.07
N THR A 88 2.30 -10.10 5.18
CA THR A 88 1.75 -11.45 5.01
C THR A 88 1.48 -12.16 6.33
N LYS A 89 2.21 -11.80 7.41
CA LYS A 89 1.98 -12.36 8.76
C LYS A 89 2.22 -11.32 9.85
N VAL A 90 1.54 -11.51 10.98
CA VAL A 90 1.71 -10.77 12.24
C VAL A 90 1.92 -11.79 13.35
N ASP A 91 3.08 -11.83 13.98
CA ASP A 91 3.46 -12.80 15.03
C ASP A 91 3.14 -14.25 14.64
N GLY A 92 3.49 -14.62 13.39
CA GLY A 92 3.23 -15.94 12.83
C GLY A 92 1.79 -16.17 12.32
N LYS A 93 0.82 -15.32 12.65
CA LYS A 93 -0.56 -15.41 12.16
C LYS A 93 -0.66 -14.85 10.74
N VAL A 94 -1.20 -15.65 9.84
CA VAL A 94 -1.34 -15.25 8.42
C VAL A 94 -2.37 -14.12 8.28
N VAL A 95 -2.05 -13.13 7.46
CA VAL A 95 -2.95 -12.09 7.00
C VAL A 95 -3.53 -12.55 5.66
N GLU A 96 -4.73 -13.09 5.67
CA GLU A 96 -5.38 -13.57 4.44
C GLU A 96 -5.95 -12.40 3.61
N LYS A 97 -6.54 -11.43 4.29
CA LYS A 97 -7.14 -10.23 3.68
C LYS A 97 -6.58 -8.97 4.33
N SER A 98 -6.52 -7.89 3.60
CA SER A 98 -6.05 -6.60 4.13
C SER A 98 -6.79 -6.16 5.41
N GLY A 99 -8.07 -6.50 5.54
CA GLY A 99 -8.88 -6.21 6.74
C GLY A 99 -8.48 -6.99 8.01
N ASP A 100 -7.69 -8.07 7.89
CA ASP A 100 -7.21 -8.82 9.05
C ASP A 100 -6.10 -8.06 9.79
N LEU A 101 -5.28 -7.28 9.06
CA LEU A 101 -4.15 -6.55 9.65
C LEU A 101 -4.61 -5.56 10.74
N PRO A 102 -5.58 -4.65 10.50
CA PRO A 102 -6.06 -3.75 11.53
C PRO A 102 -6.62 -4.49 12.76
N ARG A 103 -7.26 -5.64 12.56
CA ARG A 103 -7.79 -6.45 13.65
C ARG A 103 -6.68 -7.08 14.50
N LEU A 104 -5.65 -7.65 13.86
CA LEU A 104 -4.51 -8.25 14.55
C LEU A 104 -3.73 -7.18 15.33
N ILE A 105 -3.37 -6.08 14.68
CA ILE A 105 -2.63 -4.97 15.30
C ILE A 105 -3.45 -4.26 16.37
N GLY A 106 -4.74 -4.00 16.11
CA GLY A 106 -5.63 -3.34 17.07
C GLY A 106 -5.84 -4.14 18.35
N ASN A 107 -5.66 -5.46 18.31
CA ASN A 107 -5.72 -6.36 19.45
C ASN A 107 -4.39 -6.45 20.23
N THR A 108 -3.30 -5.96 19.66
CA THR A 108 -1.98 -5.94 20.30
C THR A 108 -1.88 -4.73 21.23
N LYS A 109 -1.40 -4.95 22.46
CA LYS A 109 -1.23 -3.87 23.44
C LYS A 109 -0.19 -2.86 22.93
N PRO A 110 -0.45 -1.54 23.02
CA PRO A 110 0.57 -0.53 22.76
C PRO A 110 1.84 -0.77 23.60
N GLY A 111 3.01 -0.45 23.02
CA GLY A 111 4.31 -0.72 23.59
C GLY A 111 4.85 -2.14 23.35
N THR A 112 4.02 -3.07 22.85
CA THR A 112 4.46 -4.43 22.53
C THR A 112 5.23 -4.44 21.20
N LYS A 113 6.32 -5.20 21.16
CA LYS A 113 7.05 -5.51 19.92
C LYS A 113 6.35 -6.65 19.21
N THR A 114 5.99 -6.44 17.95
CA THR A 114 5.29 -7.38 17.09
C THR A 114 6.15 -7.65 15.86
N THR A 115 6.30 -8.90 15.47
CA THR A 115 7.04 -9.29 14.26
C THR A 115 6.09 -9.36 13.08
N LEU A 116 6.37 -8.57 12.06
CA LEU A 116 5.65 -8.56 10.78
C LEU A 116 6.50 -9.26 9.73
N GLN A 117 5.95 -10.28 9.08
CA GLN A 117 6.55 -10.82 7.87
C GLN A 117 6.04 -10.00 6.69
N VAL A 118 6.95 -9.36 5.99
CA VAL A 118 6.66 -8.56 4.80
C VAL A 118 7.25 -9.22 3.56
N PHE A 119 6.51 -9.22 2.48
CA PHE A 119 7.01 -9.55 1.15
C PHE A 119 7.42 -8.25 0.47
N ARG A 120 8.72 -8.13 0.17
CA ARG A 120 9.34 -6.95 -0.45
C ARG A 120 10.22 -7.40 -1.61
N ARG A 121 9.93 -6.91 -2.83
CA ARG A 121 10.76 -7.13 -4.02
C ARG A 121 11.10 -8.62 -4.23
N GLY A 122 10.08 -9.48 -4.20
CA GLY A 122 10.23 -10.91 -4.42
C GLY A 122 10.75 -11.72 -3.24
N THR A 123 11.03 -11.11 -2.08
CA THR A 123 11.58 -11.80 -0.90
C THR A 123 10.75 -11.54 0.37
N ASN A 124 10.71 -12.54 1.25
CA ASN A 124 10.13 -12.37 2.58
C ASN A 124 11.17 -11.82 3.55
N LYS A 125 10.77 -10.87 4.39
CA LYS A 125 11.59 -10.27 5.46
C LYS A 125 10.76 -10.18 6.73
N ASP A 126 11.38 -10.45 7.87
CA ASP A 126 10.78 -10.23 9.17
C ASP A 126 11.22 -8.88 9.72
N ILE A 127 10.25 -8.04 10.08
CA ILE A 127 10.47 -6.69 10.60
C ILE A 127 9.77 -6.58 11.94
N THR A 128 10.51 -6.17 12.97
CA THR A 128 9.94 -5.95 14.31
C THR A 128 9.47 -4.51 14.44
N VAL A 129 8.19 -4.33 14.75
CA VAL A 129 7.54 -3.03 14.94
C VAL A 129 7.06 -2.90 16.37
N THR A 130 7.30 -1.77 17.02
CA THR A 130 6.69 -1.46 18.32
C THR A 130 5.33 -0.82 18.08
N VAL A 131 4.27 -1.49 18.52
CA VAL A 131 2.89 -1.01 18.37
C VAL A 131 2.67 0.25 19.20
N ALA A 132 2.15 1.32 18.60
CA ALA A 132 1.74 2.53 19.32
C ALA A 132 0.26 2.49 19.69
N GLU A 133 -0.17 3.36 20.59
CA GLU A 133 -1.59 3.57 20.86
C GLU A 133 -2.24 4.36 19.73
N PHE A 134 -3.45 3.97 19.36
CA PHE A 134 -4.26 4.71 18.40
C PHE A 134 -4.90 5.91 19.10
N GLU A 135 -4.42 7.11 18.84
CA GLU A 135 -5.05 8.36 19.25
C GLU A 135 -6.01 8.82 18.14
N ALA A 136 -7.29 9.01 18.48
CA ALA A 136 -8.35 9.26 17.51
C ALA A 136 -8.31 10.67 16.86
N ASP A 137 -7.42 11.57 17.30
CA ASP A 137 -7.44 12.97 16.89
C ASP A 137 -6.09 13.48 16.35
N LYS A 138 -5.83 13.25 15.05
CA LYS A 138 -5.04 14.17 14.23
C LYS A 138 -5.48 14.10 12.77
N PRO A 139 -6.03 15.19 12.20
CA PRO A 139 -6.44 15.21 10.79
C PRO A 139 -5.23 15.18 9.86
N LEU A 140 -5.26 14.27 8.88
CA LEU A 140 -4.28 14.15 7.81
C LEU A 140 -4.34 15.39 6.90
N ARG A 141 -3.25 16.12 6.79
CA ARG A 141 -3.11 17.21 5.81
C ARG A 141 -2.88 16.63 4.41
N ARG A 142 -3.75 16.99 3.48
CA ARG A 142 -3.56 16.79 2.03
C ARG A 142 -2.74 17.96 1.49
N ALA A 143 -1.74 17.64 0.69
CA ALA A 143 -1.07 18.64 -0.15
C ALA A 143 -1.25 18.29 -1.63
N SER A 144 -1.74 19.24 -2.37
CA SER A 144 -1.86 19.27 -3.83
C SER A 144 -0.79 20.18 -4.40
N ASP A 145 -0.20 19.86 -5.57
CA ASP A 145 -0.05 20.82 -6.66
C ASP A 145 0.80 20.43 -7.89
N PRO A 146 0.74 21.26 -8.95
CA PRO A 146 0.77 20.81 -10.33
C PRO A 146 1.99 21.23 -11.18
N GLY A 147 2.17 20.47 -12.27
CA GLY A 147 2.52 20.96 -13.60
C GLY A 147 3.95 21.17 -14.05
N THR A 148 4.31 20.54 -15.15
CA THR A 148 5.12 21.03 -16.28
C THR A 148 5.28 19.99 -17.41
N PRO A 149 5.58 20.43 -18.68
CA PRO A 149 5.17 19.72 -19.92
C PRO A 149 6.20 18.78 -20.57
N PRO A 150 5.91 18.15 -21.76
CA PRO A 150 6.24 16.76 -22.04
C PRO A 150 7.58 16.49 -22.70
N ALA A 151 8.13 15.32 -22.42
CA ALA A 151 9.36 14.76 -22.97
C ALA A 151 9.10 13.55 -23.92
N PRO A 152 10.06 13.10 -24.74
CA PRO A 152 9.85 12.24 -25.89
C PRO A 152 9.41 10.81 -25.56
N LYS A 153 8.74 10.16 -26.52
CA LYS A 153 8.18 8.81 -26.43
C LYS A 153 9.21 7.78 -25.99
N GLY A 154 9.09 7.31 -24.74
CA GLY A 154 9.89 6.22 -24.17
C GLY A 154 9.33 4.83 -24.50
N ALA A 155 10.07 3.79 -24.12
CA ALA A 155 9.62 2.40 -24.20
C ALA A 155 8.30 2.19 -23.45
N LEU A 156 7.45 1.27 -23.89
CA LEU A 156 6.07 1.07 -23.46
C LEU A 156 5.11 2.26 -23.72
N GLY A 157 5.49 3.24 -24.54
CA GLY A 157 4.67 4.44 -24.78
C GLY A 157 4.59 5.38 -23.57
N LEU A 158 5.55 5.30 -22.67
CA LEU A 158 5.64 6.09 -21.45
C LEU A 158 6.82 7.07 -21.53
N PRO A 159 6.60 8.34 -21.87
CA PRO A 159 7.59 9.37 -21.64
C PRO A 159 7.73 9.59 -20.12
N VAL A 160 8.96 9.47 -19.64
CA VAL A 160 9.32 9.64 -18.23
C VAL A 160 10.51 10.56 -18.07
N THR A 161 10.59 11.25 -16.94
CA THR A 161 11.72 12.10 -16.56
C THR A 161 12.30 11.69 -15.21
N ASP A 162 13.57 12.02 -14.97
CA ASP A 162 14.21 11.81 -13.69
C ASP A 162 13.61 12.74 -12.62
N LEU A 163 13.48 12.24 -11.41
CA LEU A 163 13.18 13.08 -10.27
C LEU A 163 14.40 13.92 -9.91
N ASN A 164 14.19 15.22 -9.72
CA ASN A 164 15.25 16.08 -9.19
C ASN A 164 15.49 15.81 -7.69
N ASP A 165 16.62 16.27 -7.16
CA ASP A 165 17.01 16.00 -5.77
C ASP A 165 16.04 16.60 -4.75
N ALA A 166 15.39 17.73 -5.06
CA ALA A 166 14.37 18.32 -4.22
C ALA A 166 13.14 17.42 -4.13
N GLN A 167 12.66 16.90 -5.27
CA GLN A 167 11.53 15.97 -5.35
C GLN A 167 11.85 14.65 -4.63
N LYS A 168 13.06 14.10 -4.79
CA LYS A 168 13.48 12.88 -4.08
C LYS A 168 13.46 13.08 -2.57
N ARG A 169 13.94 14.22 -2.06
CA ARG A 169 13.93 14.56 -0.63
C ARG A 169 12.52 14.77 -0.10
N GLU A 170 11.70 15.53 -0.81
CA GLU A 170 10.31 15.81 -0.44
C GLU A 170 9.49 14.51 -0.35
N MET A 171 9.64 13.65 -1.35
CA MET A 171 8.95 12.36 -1.42
C MET A 171 9.64 11.25 -0.61
N ARG A 172 10.81 11.50 -0.03
CA ARG A 172 11.66 10.53 0.69
C ARG A 172 11.98 9.29 -0.14
N LEU A 173 12.28 9.50 -1.42
CA LEU A 173 12.61 8.45 -2.38
C LEU A 173 14.12 8.41 -2.65
N ARG A 174 14.63 7.20 -2.88
CA ARG A 174 16.02 7.00 -3.31
C ARG A 174 16.19 7.12 -4.82
N GLY A 175 15.11 6.86 -5.56
CA GLY A 175 15.06 6.89 -7.02
C GLY A 175 13.61 6.93 -7.50
N GLY A 176 13.43 6.71 -8.79
CA GLY A 176 12.14 6.71 -9.46
C GLY A 176 12.12 7.63 -10.65
N VAL A 177 11.14 7.42 -11.52
CA VAL A 177 10.93 8.26 -12.71
C VAL A 177 9.50 8.78 -12.71
N ARG A 178 9.34 10.06 -13.08
CA ARG A 178 8.04 10.71 -13.19
C ARG A 178 7.47 10.47 -14.58
N VAL A 179 6.21 10.11 -14.64
CA VAL A 179 5.45 9.92 -15.87
C VAL A 179 4.98 11.26 -16.39
N GLU A 180 5.37 11.63 -17.60
CA GLU A 180 5.02 12.91 -18.24
C GLU A 180 3.77 12.81 -19.10
N ALA A 181 3.56 11.65 -19.72
CA ALA A 181 2.33 11.36 -20.46
C ALA A 181 2.08 9.86 -20.47
N VAL A 182 0.84 9.45 -20.71
CA VAL A 182 0.43 8.05 -20.69
C VAL A 182 -0.38 7.72 -21.92
N ASP A 183 -0.01 6.64 -22.62
CA ASP A 183 -0.73 6.16 -23.79
C ASP A 183 -0.86 4.62 -23.79
N GLY A 184 -1.73 4.08 -24.62
CA GLY A 184 -1.83 2.66 -24.94
C GLY A 184 -2.07 1.73 -23.73
N ALA A 185 -1.18 0.77 -23.53
CA ALA A 185 -1.29 -0.26 -22.50
C ALA A 185 -1.17 0.30 -21.08
N ALA A 186 -0.34 1.31 -20.89
CA ALA A 186 -0.12 1.95 -19.60
C ALA A 186 -1.35 2.74 -19.13
N ALA A 187 -2.01 3.46 -20.04
CA ALA A 187 -3.28 4.13 -19.75
C ALA A 187 -4.37 3.13 -19.33
N ARG A 188 -4.47 2.00 -20.04
CA ARG A 188 -5.43 0.93 -19.70
C ARG A 188 -5.13 0.28 -18.35
N ALA A 189 -3.86 0.23 -17.93
CA ALA A 189 -3.46 -0.26 -16.62
C ALA A 189 -3.74 0.74 -15.49
N GLY A 190 -4.19 1.96 -15.80
CA GLY A 190 -4.53 2.98 -14.81
C GLY A 190 -3.39 3.92 -14.42
N LEU A 191 -2.26 3.90 -15.14
CA LEU A 191 -1.22 4.93 -15.02
C LEU A 191 -1.77 6.30 -15.43
N ARG A 192 -1.24 7.35 -14.84
CA ARG A 192 -1.62 8.74 -15.12
C ARG A 192 -0.36 9.61 -15.19
N GLU A 193 -0.49 10.73 -15.88
CA GLU A 193 0.49 11.81 -15.84
C GLU A 193 0.75 12.26 -14.41
N GLY A 194 2.00 12.52 -14.07
CA GLY A 194 2.44 12.88 -12.73
C GLY A 194 2.68 11.71 -11.76
N ASP A 195 2.34 10.48 -12.14
CA ASP A 195 2.69 9.30 -11.36
C ASP A 195 4.22 9.13 -11.31
N VAL A 196 4.73 8.59 -10.20
CA VAL A 196 6.14 8.24 -10.05
C VAL A 196 6.28 6.72 -10.02
N ILE A 197 7.02 6.16 -10.99
CA ILE A 197 7.30 4.72 -11.03
C ILE A 197 8.54 4.45 -10.18
N LEU A 198 8.38 3.59 -9.17
CA LEU A 198 9.40 3.26 -8.17
C LEU A 198 10.10 1.94 -8.47
N SER A 199 9.39 0.95 -9.01
CA SER A 199 9.95 -0.33 -9.44
C SER A 199 9.18 -0.94 -10.59
N MET A 200 9.84 -1.84 -11.34
CA MET A 200 9.28 -2.63 -12.43
C MET A 200 9.76 -4.08 -12.27
N ASP A 201 8.81 -5.04 -12.27
CA ASP A 201 9.10 -6.46 -12.07
C ASP A 201 10.07 -6.73 -10.91
N ASN A 202 9.74 -6.19 -9.73
CA ASN A 202 10.53 -6.27 -8.48
C ASN A 202 11.92 -5.60 -8.55
N THR A 203 12.28 -4.92 -9.65
CA THR A 203 13.53 -4.18 -9.79
C THR A 203 13.30 -2.70 -9.50
N GLU A 204 14.04 -2.14 -8.54
CA GLU A 204 13.97 -0.71 -8.20
C GLU A 204 14.46 0.14 -9.38
N ILE A 205 13.76 1.24 -9.64
CA ILE A 205 14.13 2.20 -10.69
C ILE A 205 14.82 3.38 -10.02
N VAL A 206 16.05 3.66 -10.45
CA VAL A 206 16.86 4.77 -9.94
C VAL A 206 16.80 5.97 -10.87
N ASP A 207 16.80 5.72 -12.19
CA ASP A 207 16.85 6.73 -13.24
C ASP A 207 16.10 6.31 -14.52
N VAL A 208 15.94 7.26 -15.44
CA VAL A 208 15.30 7.05 -16.76
C VAL A 208 16.04 6.02 -17.61
N LYS A 209 17.36 5.95 -17.50
CA LYS A 209 18.16 5.00 -18.29
C LYS A 209 17.83 3.56 -17.90
N GLN A 210 17.79 3.28 -16.60
CA GLN A 210 17.41 1.96 -16.07
C GLN A 210 15.95 1.64 -16.41
N PHE A 211 15.04 2.62 -16.26
CA PHE A 211 13.64 2.45 -16.66
C PHE A 211 13.54 2.00 -18.12
N ASN A 212 14.20 2.69 -19.04
CA ASN A 212 14.15 2.36 -20.47
C ASN A 212 14.69 0.95 -20.77
N GLN A 213 15.74 0.52 -20.08
CA GLN A 213 16.29 -0.83 -20.22
C GLN A 213 15.30 -1.91 -19.75
N LEU A 214 14.64 -1.68 -18.62
CA LEU A 214 13.63 -2.59 -18.10
C LEU A 214 12.38 -2.59 -18.99
N ALA A 215 11.94 -1.43 -19.45
CA ALA A 215 10.76 -1.28 -20.30
C ALA A 215 10.93 -1.98 -21.65
N GLN A 216 12.11 -1.93 -22.27
CA GLN A 216 12.42 -2.69 -23.51
C GLN A 216 12.33 -4.21 -23.31
N LYS A 217 12.79 -4.72 -22.16
CA LYS A 217 12.65 -6.14 -21.82
C LYS A 217 11.19 -6.51 -21.58
N ALA A 218 10.48 -5.60 -20.95
CA ALA A 218 9.08 -5.74 -20.57
C ALA A 218 8.11 -5.74 -21.78
N GLU A 219 8.45 -5.13 -22.91
CA GLU A 219 7.64 -5.15 -24.14
C GLU A 219 7.34 -6.57 -24.65
N LYS A 220 8.24 -7.53 -24.36
CA LYS A 220 8.09 -8.94 -24.74
C LYS A 220 7.38 -9.78 -23.68
N ALA A 221 7.10 -9.22 -22.52
CA ALA A 221 6.45 -9.91 -21.42
C ALA A 221 4.92 -9.97 -21.61
N LYS A 222 4.28 -10.98 -21.02
CA LYS A 222 2.80 -11.09 -21.02
C LYS A 222 2.14 -10.04 -20.12
N ALA A 223 2.82 -9.69 -19.03
CA ALA A 223 2.40 -8.70 -18.05
C ALA A 223 3.64 -8.18 -17.31
N VAL A 224 3.60 -6.92 -16.91
CA VAL A 224 4.67 -6.22 -16.20
C VAL A 224 4.07 -5.56 -14.97
N SER A 225 4.61 -5.87 -13.80
CA SER A 225 4.21 -5.20 -12.57
C SER A 225 4.99 -3.90 -12.39
N VAL A 226 4.30 -2.81 -12.12
CA VAL A 226 4.92 -1.52 -11.79
C VAL A 226 4.40 -1.04 -10.44
N LEU A 227 5.32 -0.64 -9.57
CA LEU A 227 4.99 0.03 -8.33
C LEU A 227 4.97 1.52 -8.58
N VAL A 228 3.82 2.12 -8.40
CA VAL A 228 3.54 3.51 -8.76
C VAL A 228 3.13 4.29 -7.53
N ARG A 229 3.75 5.45 -7.33
CA ARG A 229 3.34 6.43 -6.34
C ARG A 229 2.50 7.53 -7.00
N ARG A 230 1.34 7.79 -6.43
CA ARG A 230 0.44 8.89 -6.80
C ARG A 230 0.12 9.72 -5.55
N GLY A 231 0.69 10.91 -5.47
CA GLY A 231 0.66 11.70 -4.24
C GLY A 231 1.36 10.97 -3.09
N GLU A 232 0.65 10.68 -2.01
CA GLU A 232 1.18 9.94 -0.87
C GLU A 232 0.93 8.42 -0.94
N ALA A 233 0.05 7.98 -1.83
CA ALA A 233 -0.32 6.56 -1.95
C ALA A 233 0.55 5.83 -2.98
N VAL A 234 0.91 4.60 -2.65
CA VAL A 234 1.65 3.69 -3.55
C VAL A 234 0.77 2.49 -3.88
N ASN A 235 0.73 2.14 -5.15
CA ASN A 235 -0.06 1.02 -5.65
C ASN A 235 0.72 0.22 -6.69
N TYR A 236 0.44 -1.08 -6.75
CA TYR A 236 0.87 -1.90 -7.88
C TYR A 236 -0.13 -1.76 -9.03
N LEU A 237 0.40 -1.53 -10.23
CA LEU A 237 -0.33 -1.62 -11.48
C LEU A 237 0.28 -2.72 -12.35
N VAL A 238 -0.54 -3.40 -13.12
CA VAL A 238 -0.09 -4.44 -14.05
C VAL A 238 -0.34 -3.97 -15.48
N ILE A 239 0.75 -3.68 -16.17
CA ILE A 239 0.71 -3.31 -17.59
C ILE A 239 0.74 -4.60 -18.41
N LYS A 240 -0.22 -4.76 -19.32
CA LYS A 240 -0.24 -5.82 -20.32
C LYS A 240 0.14 -5.19 -21.66
N PRO A 241 1.40 -5.33 -22.12
CA PRO A 241 1.84 -4.77 -23.41
C PRO A 241 0.93 -5.30 -24.52
N ALA A 242 0.59 -4.44 -25.48
CA ALA A 242 -0.15 -4.87 -26.67
C ALA A 242 0.77 -5.75 -27.52
N ARG A 243 0.26 -6.91 -27.93
CA ARG A 243 0.90 -7.75 -28.96
C ARG A 243 0.66 -7.16 -30.32
#